data_e915e7b6ab9824337bfb5ae29012dca2
#
_entry.id   e915e7b6ab9824337bfb5ae29012dca2
#
_cell.length_a   1.000
_cell.length_b   1.000
_cell.length_c   1.000
_cell.angle_alpha   90.00
_cell.angle_beta   90.00
_cell.angle_gamma   90.00
#
_symmetry.space_group_name_H-M   'P 1'
#
loop_
_entity.id
_entity.type
_entity.pdbx_description
1 polymer ?
#
loop_
_entity_poly.entity_id
_entity_poly.type
_entity_poly.pdbx_seq_one_letter_code
_entity_poly.pdbx_strand_id
1 'polypeptide(L)'
;MKKLIFSVLFCCVAIVASAQVQRPKLVVGIVIDQMRWDYLYYYYDKFGEGGMKRLINEGFSCDNQMVNYVPTVTGVGHASLYTGAGPATNGIASNDFRMGDKMVYCCDDPSVQGVGTTSKSAQMSPHYMLGTTIGDMLRQATDFKAKVFGVAIKDRAAILPAGHSANGAFWYDKSVAGFVTSSYYMDKLPDYVVKFNKQNTLKKGYDPKSHADGVTVTFDMAEAIMKAEKLGQNGTTDMLCVSISSTDAISHQTGTWCSPGKENEEVFLTLDRDIKKFFDALDAQVGKDGYLLFLTADHAGTHNPNTQREHKLVGGSWDKTATLRQVNEALSKKFGVEGKYFNTSVGFSLYLDHAFLAQNNLDIEAVKAAAIAELKKVPELITAVDYEKAAVAALPQWIRERIINGYYKGRSGDIYAVVKANYFDWNVKPGFYGSTHGSWNPADTHIPLIFMGWNVKPGKTTRLTNMVDTAPTVCAMLHVQAPDASTGNPIVEVVDQK
;
A
#
# COMPACT_ATOMS: atom_id res chain seq x y z
N MET A 1 -37.52 -23.55 -47.45
CA MET A 1 -37.04 -24.12 -46.19
C MET A 1 -35.50 -24.02 -46.01
N LYS A 2 -34.68 -24.49 -46.99
CA LYS A 2 -33.18 -24.43 -46.81
C LYS A 2 -32.63 -22.98 -46.67
N LYS A 3 -33.19 -21.97 -47.38
CA LYS A 3 -32.77 -20.57 -47.25
C LYS A 3 -33.14 -19.93 -45.90
N LEU A 4 -34.28 -20.34 -45.32
CA LEU A 4 -34.73 -19.84 -44.01
C LEU A 4 -33.85 -20.41 -42.84
N ILE A 5 -33.43 -21.68 -42.97
CA ILE A 5 -32.52 -22.33 -41.99
C ILE A 5 -31.15 -21.68 -42.00
N PHE A 6 -30.65 -21.30 -43.22
CA PHE A 6 -29.35 -20.60 -43.33
C PHE A 6 -29.35 -19.20 -42.70
N SER A 7 -30.47 -18.44 -42.90
CA SER A 7 -30.63 -17.12 -42.30
C SER A 7 -30.76 -17.17 -40.77
N VAL A 8 -31.45 -18.17 -40.21
CA VAL A 8 -31.58 -18.35 -38.76
C VAL A 8 -30.25 -18.79 -38.17
N LEU A 9 -29.47 -19.65 -38.82
CA LEU A 9 -28.14 -20.07 -38.36
C LEU A 9 -27.16 -18.89 -38.39
N PHE A 10 -27.23 -18.00 -39.41
CA PHE A 10 -26.38 -16.82 -39.51
C PHE A 10 -26.73 -15.78 -38.42
N CYS A 11 -28.01 -15.58 -38.12
CA CYS A 11 -28.44 -14.73 -37.00
C CYS A 11 -28.03 -15.28 -35.63
N CYS A 12 -28.08 -16.61 -35.42
CA CYS A 12 -27.62 -17.24 -34.19
C CYS A 12 -26.10 -17.12 -34.00
N VAL A 13 -25.31 -17.24 -35.07
CA VAL A 13 -23.85 -17.03 -35.01
C VAL A 13 -23.49 -15.57 -34.74
N ALA A 14 -24.22 -14.62 -35.33
CA ALA A 14 -24.04 -13.19 -35.08
C ALA A 14 -24.39 -12.80 -33.61
N ILE A 15 -25.43 -13.43 -33.03
CA ILE A 15 -25.84 -13.20 -31.62
C ILE A 15 -24.81 -13.79 -30.63
N VAL A 16 -24.19 -14.92 -30.95
CA VAL A 16 -23.14 -15.52 -30.12
C VAL A 16 -21.84 -14.72 -30.19
N ALA A 17 -21.54 -14.04 -31.31
CA ALA A 17 -20.37 -13.20 -31.45
C ALA A 17 -20.45 -11.87 -30.65
N SER A 18 -21.66 -11.47 -30.16
CA SER A 18 -21.84 -10.19 -29.46
C SER A 18 -21.86 -10.31 -27.92
N ALA A 19 -21.60 -11.50 -27.35
CA ALA A 19 -21.62 -11.74 -25.93
C ALA A 19 -20.22 -11.67 -25.26
N GLN A 20 -19.21 -11.13 -25.97
CA GLN A 20 -17.91 -10.94 -25.36
C GLN A 20 -17.97 -9.79 -24.35
N VAL A 21 -17.66 -10.10 -23.09
CA VAL A 21 -17.56 -9.10 -22.04
C VAL A 21 -16.56 -8.04 -22.45
N GLN A 22 -17.02 -6.80 -22.57
CA GLN A 22 -16.13 -5.69 -22.88
C GLN A 22 -15.27 -5.37 -21.67
N ARG A 23 -13.98 -5.23 -21.89
CA ARG A 23 -12.98 -4.88 -20.88
C ARG A 23 -12.00 -3.84 -21.45
N PRO A 24 -11.33 -3.03 -20.61
CA PRO A 24 -10.24 -2.19 -21.08
C PRO A 24 -9.10 -3.05 -21.61
N LYS A 25 -8.27 -2.49 -22.48
CA LYS A 25 -7.05 -3.16 -22.94
C LYS A 25 -6.02 -3.29 -21.82
N LEU A 26 -5.97 -2.30 -20.92
CA LEU A 26 -4.98 -2.21 -19.82
C LEU A 26 -5.65 -1.69 -18.55
N VAL A 27 -5.32 -2.28 -17.40
CA VAL A 27 -5.59 -1.73 -16.08
C VAL A 27 -4.31 -1.14 -15.53
N VAL A 28 -4.37 0.08 -15.01
CA VAL A 28 -3.21 0.76 -14.40
C VAL A 28 -3.55 1.16 -12.98
N GLY A 29 -2.83 0.63 -12.00
CA GLY A 29 -2.90 1.08 -10.61
C GLY A 29 -1.68 1.94 -10.27
N ILE A 30 -1.90 3.20 -9.87
CA ILE A 30 -0.86 4.11 -9.41
C ILE A 30 -1.05 4.33 -7.91
N VAL A 31 -0.03 3.97 -7.12
CA VAL A 31 0.00 4.20 -5.67
C VAL A 31 1.06 5.26 -5.36
N ILE A 32 0.65 6.33 -4.70
CA ILE A 32 1.56 7.38 -4.26
C ILE A 32 1.78 7.20 -2.75
N ASP A 33 2.95 6.68 -2.40
CA ASP A 33 3.32 6.34 -1.02
C ASP A 33 3.22 7.57 -0.09
N GLN A 34 2.49 7.43 1.02
CA GLN A 34 2.24 8.48 2.03
C GLN A 34 1.48 9.72 1.49
N MET A 35 0.66 9.57 0.43
CA MET A 35 -0.09 10.72 -0.08
C MET A 35 -1.36 10.96 0.72
N ARG A 36 -1.45 12.12 1.32
CA ARG A 36 -2.68 12.65 1.94
C ARG A 36 -3.67 13.08 0.87
N TRP A 37 -4.97 12.91 1.16
CA TRP A 37 -6.04 13.40 0.27
C TRP A 37 -5.95 14.93 0.02
N ASP A 38 -5.61 15.71 1.05
CA ASP A 38 -5.56 17.17 0.97
C ASP A 38 -4.46 17.71 0.04
N TYR A 39 -3.44 16.90 -0.33
CA TYR A 39 -2.43 17.32 -1.32
C TYR A 39 -3.01 17.58 -2.71
N LEU A 40 -4.10 16.92 -3.09
CA LEU A 40 -4.80 17.16 -4.35
C LEU A 40 -5.27 18.61 -4.49
N TYR A 41 -5.70 19.20 -3.39
CA TYR A 41 -6.26 20.55 -3.33
C TYR A 41 -5.23 21.60 -2.90
N TYR A 42 -4.33 21.23 -2.00
CA TYR A 42 -3.29 22.15 -1.53
C TYR A 42 -2.32 22.56 -2.65
N TYR A 43 -1.96 21.61 -3.53
CA TYR A 43 -1.07 21.89 -4.67
C TYR A 43 -1.81 22.16 -5.98
N TYR A 44 -3.15 22.20 -5.98
CA TYR A 44 -3.95 22.29 -7.21
C TYR A 44 -3.51 23.41 -8.14
N ASP A 45 -3.34 24.63 -7.63
CA ASP A 45 -2.95 25.79 -8.45
C ASP A 45 -1.54 25.70 -9.03
N LYS A 46 -0.70 24.84 -8.47
CA LYS A 46 0.68 24.60 -8.90
C LYS A 46 0.83 23.45 -9.90
N PHE A 47 -0.18 22.58 -9.99
CA PHE A 47 -0.19 21.48 -10.94
C PHE A 47 -0.42 21.95 -12.37
N GLY A 48 0.18 21.25 -13.34
CA GLY A 48 -0.06 21.42 -14.77
C GLY A 48 -1.37 20.77 -15.22
N GLU A 49 -1.89 21.19 -16.39
CA GLU A 49 -3.20 20.73 -16.89
C GLU A 49 -3.25 19.23 -17.26
N GLY A 50 -2.15 18.63 -17.65
CA GLY A 50 -2.11 17.25 -18.17
C GLY A 50 -1.82 16.16 -17.14
N GLY A 51 -1.45 16.51 -15.90
CA GLY A 51 -1.09 15.61 -14.82
C GLY A 51 -2.22 15.43 -13.82
N MET A 52 -1.99 15.87 -12.57
CA MET A 52 -2.95 15.73 -11.48
C MET A 52 -4.27 16.47 -11.75
N LYS A 53 -4.22 17.64 -12.40
CA LYS A 53 -5.46 18.34 -12.80
C LYS A 53 -6.28 17.55 -13.81
N ARG A 54 -5.64 16.91 -14.79
CA ARG A 54 -6.35 16.01 -15.72
C ARG A 54 -7.05 14.89 -14.96
N LEU A 55 -6.34 14.25 -14.02
CA LEU A 55 -6.91 13.19 -13.20
C LEU A 55 -8.12 13.65 -12.39
N ILE A 56 -8.02 14.83 -11.74
CA ILE A 56 -9.11 15.40 -10.93
C ILE A 56 -10.31 15.79 -11.81
N ASN A 57 -10.09 16.36 -12.99
CA ASN A 57 -11.14 16.94 -13.83
C ASN A 57 -11.80 15.92 -14.77
N GLU A 58 -11.04 14.91 -15.25
CA GLU A 58 -11.55 13.88 -16.16
C GLU A 58 -11.93 12.58 -15.42
N GLY A 59 -11.51 12.41 -14.15
CA GLY A 59 -11.76 11.23 -13.34
C GLY A 59 -12.99 11.31 -12.45
N PHE A 60 -13.25 10.18 -11.75
CA PHE A 60 -14.23 10.08 -10.67
C PHE A 60 -13.51 9.99 -9.32
N SER A 61 -13.71 10.99 -8.47
CA SER A 61 -13.04 11.11 -7.16
C SER A 61 -13.90 10.54 -6.03
N CYS A 62 -13.30 9.70 -5.18
CA CYS A 62 -13.86 9.28 -3.91
C CYS A 62 -13.24 10.14 -2.79
N ASP A 63 -13.85 11.31 -2.51
CA ASP A 63 -13.28 12.34 -1.63
C ASP A 63 -13.19 11.95 -0.15
N ASN A 64 -13.79 10.84 0.25
CA ASN A 64 -13.78 10.33 1.63
C ASN A 64 -13.29 8.87 1.68
N GLN A 65 -12.14 8.62 1.05
CA GLN A 65 -11.49 7.32 1.04
C GLN A 65 -10.62 7.14 2.29
N MET A 66 -10.87 6.08 3.07
CA MET A 66 -10.19 5.83 4.33
C MET A 66 -9.47 4.48 4.35
N VAL A 67 -8.30 4.44 5.00
CA VAL A 67 -7.71 3.18 5.46
C VAL A 67 -8.49 2.71 6.69
N ASN A 68 -9.03 1.50 6.64
CA ASN A 68 -9.95 0.97 7.66
C ASN A 68 -9.31 -0.08 8.59
N TYR A 69 -7.99 -0.04 8.74
CA TYR A 69 -7.19 -0.92 9.60
C TYR A 69 -5.99 -0.17 10.20
N VAL A 70 -5.27 -0.83 11.09
CA VAL A 70 -3.93 -0.46 11.58
C VAL A 70 -3.01 -1.69 11.54
N PRO A 71 -1.68 -1.50 11.38
CA PRO A 71 -0.96 -0.23 11.19
C PRO A 71 -1.09 0.28 9.74
N THR A 72 -1.06 1.61 9.58
CA THR A 72 -1.05 2.28 8.28
C THR A 72 0.39 2.40 7.78
N VAL A 73 0.92 1.31 7.19
CA VAL A 73 2.31 1.21 6.71
C VAL A 73 2.37 0.59 5.32
N THR A 74 3.47 0.84 4.59
CA THR A 74 3.61 0.55 3.16
C THR A 74 3.20 -0.88 2.76
N GLY A 75 3.77 -1.92 3.40
CA GLY A 75 3.46 -3.31 3.03
C GLY A 75 1.99 -3.65 3.23
N VAL A 76 1.40 -3.19 4.34
CA VAL A 76 -0.02 -3.39 4.65
C VAL A 76 -0.91 -2.68 3.64
N GLY A 77 -0.60 -1.41 3.32
CA GLY A 77 -1.38 -0.61 2.36
C GLY A 77 -1.41 -1.25 0.98
N HIS A 78 -0.24 -1.60 0.45
CA HIS A 78 -0.13 -2.22 -0.87
C HIS A 78 -0.84 -3.58 -0.95
N ALA A 79 -0.65 -4.44 0.07
CA ALA A 79 -1.37 -5.71 0.12
C ALA A 79 -2.89 -5.51 0.19
N SER A 80 -3.35 -4.62 1.09
CA SER A 80 -4.78 -4.42 1.33
C SER A 80 -5.51 -3.80 0.13
N LEU A 81 -4.87 -2.87 -0.56
CA LEU A 81 -5.41 -2.24 -1.76
C LEU A 81 -5.71 -3.26 -2.86
N TYR A 82 -4.76 -4.15 -3.14
CA TYR A 82 -4.85 -5.08 -4.26
C TYR A 82 -5.55 -6.39 -3.94
N THR A 83 -5.59 -6.80 -2.67
CA THR A 83 -6.40 -7.96 -2.22
C THR A 83 -7.83 -7.59 -1.85
N GLY A 84 -8.14 -6.30 -1.66
CA GLY A 84 -9.43 -5.87 -1.13
C GLY A 84 -9.68 -6.31 0.33
N ALA A 85 -8.61 -6.57 1.08
CA ALA A 85 -8.67 -7.20 2.40
C ALA A 85 -7.65 -6.57 3.36
N GLY A 86 -8.04 -6.29 4.60
CA GLY A 86 -7.11 -5.84 5.63
C GLY A 86 -6.18 -6.96 6.13
N PRO A 87 -5.22 -6.63 7.01
CA PRO A 87 -4.28 -7.59 7.59
C PRO A 87 -4.93 -8.84 8.19
N ALA A 88 -6.09 -8.68 8.80
CA ALA A 88 -6.84 -9.78 9.43
C ALA A 88 -7.13 -10.96 8.49
N THR A 89 -7.15 -10.74 7.18
CA THR A 89 -7.44 -11.76 6.16
C THR A 89 -6.29 -11.92 5.17
N ASN A 90 -5.60 -10.85 4.73
CA ASN A 90 -4.49 -10.98 3.80
C ASN A 90 -3.16 -11.37 4.48
N GLY A 91 -3.08 -11.33 5.81
CA GLY A 91 -1.95 -11.81 6.59
C GLY A 91 -0.71 -10.90 6.62
N ILE A 92 -0.67 -9.80 5.89
CA ILE A 92 0.43 -8.82 5.94
C ILE A 92 0.17 -7.88 7.14
N ALA A 93 0.61 -8.32 8.32
CA ALA A 93 0.28 -7.65 9.58
C ALA A 93 1.05 -6.34 9.83
N SER A 94 2.20 -6.17 9.17
CA SER A 94 3.03 -4.96 9.17
C SER A 94 4.11 -5.08 8.08
N ASN A 95 5.04 -4.10 7.97
CA ASN A 95 6.26 -4.28 7.18
C ASN A 95 7.14 -5.41 7.75
N ASP A 96 7.22 -5.47 9.08
CA ASP A 96 7.85 -6.55 9.82
C ASP A 96 6.84 -7.12 10.82
N PHE A 97 6.74 -8.42 10.93
CA PHE A 97 5.78 -9.09 11.81
C PHE A 97 6.31 -10.44 12.32
N ARG A 98 5.63 -11.00 13.33
CA ARG A 98 6.02 -12.27 13.95
C ARG A 98 5.69 -13.46 13.04
N MET A 99 6.62 -14.41 12.95
CA MET A 99 6.39 -15.76 12.41
C MET A 99 7.04 -16.77 13.37
N GLY A 100 6.21 -17.44 14.17
CA GLY A 100 6.71 -18.20 15.31
C GLY A 100 7.40 -17.28 16.31
N ASP A 101 8.67 -17.57 16.65
CA ASP A 101 9.46 -16.77 17.58
C ASP A 101 10.34 -15.70 16.90
N LYS A 102 10.21 -15.53 15.58
CA LYS A 102 11.04 -14.60 14.80
C LYS A 102 10.23 -13.46 14.24
N MET A 103 10.88 -12.30 14.12
CA MET A 103 10.39 -11.22 13.27
C MET A 103 10.90 -11.44 11.85
N VAL A 104 9.99 -11.31 10.88
CA VAL A 104 10.28 -11.45 9.45
C VAL A 104 9.80 -10.21 8.72
N TYR A 105 10.48 -9.85 7.64
CA TYR A 105 10.04 -8.80 6.74
C TYR A 105 8.95 -9.33 5.77
N CYS A 106 7.97 -8.50 5.44
CA CYS A 106 6.73 -8.93 4.74
C CYS A 106 6.93 -9.57 3.36
N CYS A 107 8.06 -9.37 2.71
CA CYS A 107 8.41 -9.98 1.43
C CYS A 107 9.65 -10.87 1.49
N ASP A 108 10.30 -11.01 2.66
CA ASP A 108 11.52 -11.83 2.80
C ASP A 108 11.23 -13.30 2.45
N ASP A 109 11.99 -13.83 1.50
CA ASP A 109 11.85 -15.21 1.04
C ASP A 109 13.23 -15.84 0.79
N PRO A 110 13.77 -16.55 1.79
CA PRO A 110 15.07 -17.20 1.67
C PRO A 110 15.10 -18.37 0.67
N SER A 111 13.95 -18.83 0.16
CA SER A 111 13.87 -19.91 -0.83
C SER A 111 14.16 -19.43 -2.25
N VAL A 112 14.15 -18.12 -2.51
CA VAL A 112 14.40 -17.52 -3.83
C VAL A 112 15.77 -16.85 -3.90
N GLN A 113 16.26 -16.65 -5.12
CA GLN A 113 17.51 -15.94 -5.39
C GLN A 113 17.24 -14.57 -6.01
N GLY A 114 18.13 -13.61 -5.75
CA GLY A 114 18.11 -12.34 -6.46
C GLY A 114 18.48 -12.52 -7.93
N VAL A 115 17.77 -11.80 -8.81
CA VAL A 115 18.04 -11.76 -10.26
C VAL A 115 18.40 -10.34 -10.67
N GLY A 116 19.60 -10.19 -11.20
CA GLY A 116 20.22 -8.87 -11.51
C GLY A 116 21.08 -8.30 -10.39
N THR A 117 21.14 -8.97 -9.25
CA THR A 117 21.99 -8.62 -8.10
C THR A 117 22.33 -9.86 -7.27
N THR A 118 23.40 -9.78 -6.50
CA THR A 118 23.76 -10.79 -5.49
C THR A 118 23.33 -10.38 -4.08
N SER A 119 22.70 -9.23 -3.95
CA SER A 119 22.20 -8.71 -2.67
C SER A 119 21.04 -9.54 -2.14
N LYS A 120 21.02 -9.80 -0.82
CA LYS A 120 19.87 -10.41 -0.14
C LYS A 120 18.60 -9.57 -0.24
N SER A 121 18.73 -8.26 -0.52
CA SER A 121 17.58 -7.37 -0.77
C SER A 121 16.72 -7.77 -1.98
N ALA A 122 17.17 -8.74 -2.77
CA ALA A 122 16.40 -9.32 -3.87
C ALA A 122 15.92 -10.74 -3.62
N GLN A 123 16.09 -11.30 -2.42
CA GLN A 123 15.50 -12.57 -2.01
C GLN A 123 14.09 -12.32 -1.46
N MET A 124 13.18 -11.89 -2.36
CA MET A 124 11.85 -11.39 -2.00
C MET A 124 10.78 -12.04 -2.87
N SER A 125 9.60 -12.31 -2.26
CA SER A 125 8.41 -12.81 -2.94
C SER A 125 7.13 -12.41 -2.19
N PRO A 126 5.92 -12.63 -2.75
CA PRO A 126 4.67 -12.36 -2.05
C PRO A 126 4.23 -13.51 -1.11
N HIS A 127 5.08 -14.51 -0.82
CA HIS A 127 4.67 -15.77 -0.18
C HIS A 127 4.00 -15.62 1.20
N TYR A 128 4.26 -14.53 1.93
CA TYR A 128 3.54 -14.28 3.19
C TYR A 128 2.16 -13.67 3.01
N MET A 129 1.85 -13.12 1.83
CA MET A 129 0.52 -12.60 1.53
C MET A 129 -0.46 -13.77 1.32
N LEU A 130 -1.57 -13.72 2.03
CA LEU A 130 -2.64 -14.70 1.93
C LEU A 130 -3.74 -14.13 1.03
N GLY A 131 -4.24 -14.95 0.13
CA GLY A 131 -5.26 -14.52 -0.81
C GLY A 131 -4.71 -13.92 -2.11
N THR A 132 -5.57 -13.87 -3.10
CA THR A 132 -5.28 -13.37 -4.45
C THR A 132 -5.36 -11.84 -4.53
N THR A 133 -4.78 -11.27 -5.60
CA THR A 133 -4.89 -9.85 -5.94
C THR A 133 -5.79 -9.62 -7.15
N ILE A 134 -6.10 -8.37 -7.48
CA ILE A 134 -6.76 -7.99 -8.74
C ILE A 134 -6.06 -8.64 -9.94
N GLY A 135 -4.71 -8.58 -9.97
CA GLY A 135 -3.90 -9.16 -11.04
C GLY A 135 -4.02 -10.67 -11.13
N ASP A 136 -4.03 -11.38 -9.99
CA ASP A 136 -4.23 -12.83 -9.93
C ASP A 136 -5.60 -13.22 -10.49
N MET A 137 -6.66 -12.50 -10.09
CA MET A 137 -8.02 -12.75 -10.56
C MET A 137 -8.17 -12.47 -12.05
N LEU A 138 -7.54 -11.41 -12.55
CA LEU A 138 -7.51 -11.09 -13.97
C LEU A 138 -6.81 -12.19 -14.79
N ARG A 139 -5.66 -12.68 -14.31
CA ARG A 139 -4.94 -13.79 -14.93
C ARG A 139 -5.79 -15.07 -14.95
N GLN A 140 -6.41 -15.41 -13.82
CA GLN A 140 -7.29 -16.56 -13.73
C GLN A 140 -8.47 -16.46 -14.69
N ALA A 141 -9.14 -15.30 -14.76
CA ALA A 141 -10.28 -15.05 -15.65
C ALA A 141 -9.92 -15.01 -17.15
N THR A 142 -8.64 -15.00 -17.49
CA THR A 142 -8.13 -14.97 -18.87
C THR A 142 -7.29 -16.20 -19.21
N ASP A 143 -7.44 -17.31 -18.50
CA ASP A 143 -6.62 -18.53 -18.65
C ASP A 143 -5.11 -18.23 -18.61
N PHE A 144 -4.71 -17.35 -17.72
CA PHE A 144 -3.33 -16.87 -17.51
C PHE A 144 -2.71 -16.17 -18.74
N LYS A 145 -3.51 -15.70 -19.68
CA LYS A 145 -3.05 -14.95 -20.87
C LYS A 145 -2.76 -13.49 -20.55
N ALA A 146 -3.48 -12.89 -19.58
CA ALA A 146 -3.21 -11.54 -19.11
C ALA A 146 -1.80 -11.41 -18.59
N LYS A 147 -1.13 -10.31 -18.93
CA LYS A 147 0.17 -9.94 -18.37
C LYS A 147 -0.03 -9.00 -17.19
N VAL A 148 0.65 -9.30 -16.08
CA VAL A 148 0.62 -8.49 -14.86
C VAL A 148 2.05 -8.17 -14.43
N PHE A 149 2.34 -6.89 -14.24
CA PHE A 149 3.66 -6.40 -13.79
C PHE A 149 3.53 -5.40 -12.66
N GLY A 150 4.48 -5.45 -11.72
CA GLY A 150 4.66 -4.47 -10.65
C GLY A 150 5.99 -3.74 -10.77
N VAL A 151 6.01 -2.44 -10.46
CA VAL A 151 7.22 -1.63 -10.43
C VAL A 151 7.19 -0.58 -9.34
N ALA A 152 8.27 -0.50 -8.56
CA ALA A 152 8.48 0.52 -7.52
C ALA A 152 9.97 0.61 -7.16
N ILE A 153 10.36 1.60 -6.36
CA ILE A 153 11.70 1.59 -5.74
C ILE A 153 11.71 0.61 -4.55
N LYS A 154 10.68 0.63 -3.70
CA LYS A 154 10.53 -0.33 -2.59
C LYS A 154 10.05 -1.68 -3.13
N ASP A 155 10.72 -2.76 -2.75
CA ASP A 155 10.38 -4.15 -3.11
C ASP A 155 8.93 -4.52 -2.82
N ARG A 156 8.46 -4.33 -1.58
CA ARG A 156 7.09 -4.62 -1.15
C ARG A 156 6.02 -3.86 -1.94
N ALA A 157 6.37 -2.67 -2.41
CA ALA A 157 5.47 -1.83 -3.20
C ALA A 157 5.37 -2.25 -4.69
N ALA A 158 6.32 -3.06 -5.17
CA ALA A 158 6.25 -3.72 -6.48
C ALA A 158 5.63 -5.11 -6.38
N ILE A 159 6.02 -5.88 -5.37
CA ILE A 159 5.71 -7.31 -5.20
C ILE A 159 4.25 -7.53 -4.79
N LEU A 160 3.79 -6.88 -3.71
CA LEU A 160 2.46 -7.12 -3.14
C LEU A 160 1.32 -6.71 -4.10
N PRO A 161 1.40 -5.58 -4.84
CA PRO A 161 0.45 -5.25 -5.90
C PRO A 161 0.42 -6.23 -7.06
N ALA A 162 1.59 -6.72 -7.49
CA ALA A 162 1.70 -7.66 -8.58
C ALA A 162 1.01 -9.01 -8.27
N GLY A 163 1.07 -9.44 -7.02
CA GLY A 163 0.44 -10.67 -6.57
C GLY A 163 1.27 -11.92 -6.83
N HIS A 164 0.61 -13.08 -6.68
CA HIS A 164 1.26 -14.39 -6.74
C HIS A 164 1.57 -14.85 -8.16
N SER A 165 0.68 -14.57 -9.11
CA SER A 165 0.77 -15.11 -10.47
C SER A 165 1.35 -14.11 -11.48
N ALA A 166 1.90 -12.97 -11.04
CA ALA A 166 2.42 -11.94 -11.92
C ALA A 166 3.53 -12.44 -12.86
N ASN A 167 3.64 -11.82 -14.03
CA ASN A 167 4.72 -12.07 -14.99
C ASN A 167 6.05 -11.47 -14.52
N GLY A 168 6.01 -10.45 -13.65
CA GLY A 168 7.18 -9.87 -13.04
C GLY A 168 6.87 -8.76 -12.05
N ALA A 169 7.76 -8.59 -11.08
CA ALA A 169 7.83 -7.43 -10.23
C ALA A 169 9.28 -6.92 -10.22
N PHE A 170 9.47 -5.63 -10.39
CA PHE A 170 10.78 -5.01 -10.44
C PHE A 170 10.91 -3.92 -9.39
N TRP A 171 12.00 -3.96 -8.63
CA TRP A 171 12.32 -2.96 -7.61
C TRP A 171 13.77 -2.52 -7.69
N TYR A 172 14.08 -1.37 -7.12
CA TYR A 172 15.41 -0.78 -7.26
C TYR A 172 16.36 -1.29 -6.19
N ASP A 173 17.54 -1.79 -6.62
CA ASP A 173 18.64 -2.12 -5.73
C ASP A 173 19.79 -1.12 -5.93
N LYS A 174 20.03 -0.29 -4.90
CA LYS A 174 21.10 0.71 -4.91
C LYS A 174 22.50 0.12 -5.00
N SER A 175 22.70 -1.15 -4.64
CA SER A 175 24.01 -1.82 -4.71
C SER A 175 24.47 -2.04 -6.15
N VAL A 176 23.53 -2.18 -7.07
CA VAL A 176 23.77 -2.30 -8.51
C VAL A 176 23.32 -1.08 -9.31
N ALA A 177 22.69 -0.10 -8.66
CA ALA A 177 22.10 1.09 -9.27
C ALA A 177 21.11 0.77 -10.39
N GLY A 178 20.19 -0.17 -10.15
CA GLY A 178 19.26 -0.63 -11.17
C GLY A 178 18.09 -1.41 -10.64
N PHE A 179 17.11 -1.64 -11.51
CA PHE A 179 15.97 -2.49 -11.21
C PHE A 179 16.37 -3.96 -11.27
N VAL A 180 15.91 -4.71 -10.29
CA VAL A 180 16.15 -6.13 -10.07
C VAL A 180 14.84 -6.85 -9.83
N THR A 181 14.91 -8.18 -9.77
CA THR A 181 13.78 -9.04 -9.40
C THR A 181 14.30 -10.26 -8.63
N SER A 182 13.46 -11.26 -8.40
CA SER A 182 13.85 -12.53 -7.81
C SER A 182 13.52 -13.72 -8.72
N SER A 183 14.10 -14.87 -8.39
CA SER A 183 13.81 -16.13 -9.08
C SER A 183 12.38 -16.63 -8.87
N TYR A 184 11.59 -15.98 -8.00
CA TYR A 184 10.14 -16.17 -7.92
C TYR A 184 9.44 -15.85 -9.23
N TYR A 185 9.88 -14.79 -9.92
CA TYR A 185 9.26 -14.31 -11.16
C TYR A 185 9.96 -14.81 -12.41
N MET A 186 11.30 -14.86 -12.41
CA MET A 186 12.09 -15.21 -13.59
C MET A 186 13.53 -15.57 -13.25
N ASP A 187 14.19 -16.36 -14.13
CA ASP A 187 15.58 -16.79 -13.93
C ASP A 187 16.61 -15.76 -14.37
N LYS A 188 16.25 -14.80 -15.22
CA LYS A 188 17.13 -13.74 -15.74
C LYS A 188 16.36 -12.46 -16.00
N LEU A 189 17.03 -11.30 -15.85
CA LEU A 189 16.44 -10.03 -16.23
C LEU A 189 16.14 -9.99 -17.74
N PRO A 190 14.96 -9.50 -18.15
CA PRO A 190 14.64 -9.22 -19.54
C PRO A 190 15.63 -8.21 -20.15
N ASP A 191 15.89 -8.33 -21.44
CA ASP A 191 16.85 -7.45 -22.14
C ASP A 191 16.52 -5.97 -22.02
N TYR A 192 15.24 -5.62 -21.98
CA TYR A 192 14.81 -4.22 -21.81
C TYR A 192 15.16 -3.69 -20.41
N VAL A 193 15.11 -4.51 -19.36
CA VAL A 193 15.53 -4.13 -18.00
C VAL A 193 17.04 -3.96 -17.95
N VAL A 194 17.80 -4.88 -18.55
CA VAL A 194 19.25 -4.79 -18.66
C VAL A 194 19.65 -3.51 -19.41
N LYS A 195 18.98 -3.20 -20.52
CA LYS A 195 19.19 -1.97 -21.29
C LYS A 195 18.87 -0.73 -20.46
N PHE A 196 17.71 -0.72 -19.78
CA PHE A 196 17.29 0.37 -18.91
C PHE A 196 18.34 0.65 -17.83
N ASN A 197 18.77 -0.38 -17.10
CA ASN A 197 19.78 -0.26 -16.05
C ASN A 197 21.13 0.26 -16.57
N LYS A 198 21.54 -0.10 -17.80
CA LYS A 198 22.75 0.43 -18.43
C LYS A 198 22.64 1.90 -18.84
N GLN A 199 21.45 2.36 -19.19
CA GLN A 199 21.18 3.74 -19.59
C GLN A 199 20.92 4.66 -18.39
N ASN A 200 20.58 4.08 -17.24
CA ASN A 200 20.35 4.81 -16.01
C ASN A 200 21.66 5.46 -15.54
N THR A 201 21.61 6.77 -15.28
CA THR A 201 22.77 7.58 -14.86
C THR A 201 22.99 7.57 -13.35
N LEU A 202 22.14 6.90 -12.58
CA LEU A 202 22.26 6.82 -11.13
C LEU A 202 23.50 6.01 -10.72
N LYS A 203 24.16 6.45 -9.65
CA LYS A 203 25.41 5.83 -9.18
C LYS A 203 25.11 4.74 -8.14
N LYS A 204 25.99 3.74 -8.07
CA LYS A 204 25.96 2.73 -7.00
C LYS A 204 25.99 3.41 -5.62
N GLY A 205 25.11 2.93 -4.74
CA GLY A 205 24.92 3.49 -3.39
C GLY A 205 23.98 4.68 -3.31
N TYR A 206 23.62 5.30 -4.43
CA TYR A 206 22.59 6.34 -4.47
C TYR A 206 21.19 5.71 -4.30
N ASP A 207 20.41 6.29 -3.42
CA ASP A 207 19.06 5.82 -3.12
C ASP A 207 18.03 6.81 -3.68
N PRO A 208 17.47 6.56 -4.87
CA PRO A 208 16.57 7.50 -5.54
C PRO A 208 15.28 7.74 -4.77
N LYS A 209 14.86 6.83 -3.87
CA LYS A 209 13.65 7.07 -3.09
C LYS A 209 13.73 8.31 -2.21
N SER A 210 14.93 8.73 -1.78
CA SER A 210 15.16 9.92 -0.95
C SER A 210 15.23 11.23 -1.74
N HIS A 211 14.95 11.18 -3.04
CA HIS A 211 15.05 12.32 -3.96
C HIS A 211 13.89 12.33 -4.97
N ALA A 212 13.58 13.49 -5.53
CA ALA A 212 12.48 13.63 -6.49
C ALA A 212 12.71 12.86 -7.81
N ASP A 213 13.97 12.61 -8.20
CA ASP A 213 14.29 11.80 -9.39
C ASP A 213 13.87 10.33 -9.26
N GLY A 214 13.61 9.83 -8.05
CA GLY A 214 13.01 8.53 -7.85
C GLY A 214 11.60 8.41 -8.41
N VAL A 215 10.85 9.50 -8.50
CA VAL A 215 9.56 9.56 -9.22
C VAL A 215 9.79 9.28 -10.70
N THR A 216 10.71 10.04 -11.30
CA THR A 216 11.04 9.95 -12.72
C THR A 216 11.53 8.55 -13.11
N VAL A 217 12.49 8.00 -12.39
CA VAL A 217 13.05 6.67 -12.71
C VAL A 217 12.02 5.55 -12.59
N THR A 218 11.04 5.70 -11.69
CA THR A 218 9.96 4.72 -11.51
C THR A 218 8.99 4.76 -12.71
N PHE A 219 8.56 5.95 -13.15
CA PHE A 219 7.69 6.07 -14.32
C PHE A 219 8.41 5.69 -15.62
N ASP A 220 9.69 6.05 -15.78
CA ASP A 220 10.48 5.65 -16.94
C ASP A 220 10.60 4.12 -17.04
N MET A 221 10.76 3.42 -15.90
CA MET A 221 10.76 1.95 -15.87
C MET A 221 9.37 1.37 -16.14
N ALA A 222 8.29 1.98 -15.62
CA ALA A 222 6.92 1.58 -15.91
C ALA A 222 6.62 1.69 -17.42
N GLU A 223 7.06 2.78 -18.06
CA GLU A 223 6.92 2.99 -19.50
C GLU A 223 7.75 1.97 -20.30
N ALA A 224 8.97 1.64 -19.84
CA ALA A 224 9.82 0.63 -20.46
C ALA A 224 9.16 -0.76 -20.44
N ILE A 225 8.57 -1.16 -19.30
CA ILE A 225 7.79 -2.40 -19.15
C ILE A 225 6.60 -2.38 -20.12
N MET A 226 5.79 -1.31 -20.07
CA MET A 226 4.58 -1.16 -20.86
C MET A 226 4.86 -1.33 -22.37
N LYS A 227 5.91 -0.69 -22.89
CA LYS A 227 6.30 -0.75 -24.30
C LYS A 227 6.91 -2.11 -24.67
N ALA A 228 7.84 -2.63 -23.88
CA ALA A 228 8.56 -3.87 -24.20
C ALA A 228 7.62 -5.08 -24.17
N GLU A 229 6.73 -5.14 -23.17
CA GLU A 229 5.76 -6.22 -23.00
C GLU A 229 4.51 -6.04 -23.84
N LYS A 230 4.38 -4.90 -24.56
CA LYS A 230 3.21 -4.53 -25.37
C LYS A 230 1.90 -4.61 -24.60
N LEU A 231 1.92 -4.09 -23.34
CA LEU A 231 0.74 -4.17 -22.48
C LEU A 231 -0.46 -3.49 -23.11
N GLY A 232 -1.60 -4.18 -23.05
CA GLY A 232 -2.85 -3.75 -23.68
C GLY A 232 -2.91 -3.93 -25.22
N GLN A 233 -1.92 -4.58 -25.84
CA GLN A 233 -1.85 -4.77 -27.30
C GLN A 233 -1.87 -6.25 -27.72
N ASN A 234 -2.07 -7.19 -26.79
CA ASN A 234 -2.06 -8.63 -27.05
C ASN A 234 -3.46 -9.26 -27.17
N GLY A 235 -4.51 -8.45 -27.24
CA GLY A 235 -5.89 -8.93 -27.36
C GLY A 235 -6.53 -9.39 -26.04
N THR A 236 -5.82 -9.24 -24.93
CA THR A 236 -6.28 -9.55 -23.57
C THR A 236 -6.05 -8.33 -22.69
N THR A 237 -6.91 -8.12 -21.68
CA THR A 237 -6.67 -7.09 -20.68
C THR A 237 -5.42 -7.41 -19.88
N ASP A 238 -4.46 -6.50 -19.84
CA ASP A 238 -3.26 -6.59 -19.02
C ASP A 238 -3.34 -5.69 -17.80
N MET A 239 -2.39 -5.78 -16.85
CA MET A 239 -2.33 -4.91 -15.69
C MET A 239 -0.90 -4.44 -15.39
N LEU A 240 -0.76 -3.16 -15.05
CA LEU A 240 0.48 -2.54 -14.61
C LEU A 240 0.26 -1.84 -13.27
N CYS A 241 1.01 -2.27 -12.26
CA CYS A 241 1.00 -1.71 -10.91
C CYS A 241 2.26 -0.84 -10.73
N VAL A 242 2.07 0.46 -10.51
CA VAL A 242 3.16 1.44 -10.33
C VAL A 242 3.05 2.03 -8.94
N SER A 243 4.14 2.05 -8.18
CA SER A 243 4.15 2.70 -6.87
C SER A 243 5.32 3.67 -6.73
N ILE A 244 4.99 4.90 -6.35
CA ILE A 244 5.94 6.01 -6.19
C ILE A 244 6.37 6.10 -4.73
N SER A 245 7.59 5.66 -4.44
CA SER A 245 8.12 5.55 -3.08
C SER A 245 8.76 6.84 -2.54
N SER A 246 9.10 7.78 -3.42
CA SER A 246 9.88 8.98 -3.05
C SER A 246 9.09 9.98 -2.23
N THR A 247 7.78 10.04 -2.43
CA THR A 247 6.88 10.92 -1.67
C THR A 247 6.92 10.60 -0.17
N ASP A 248 6.93 9.32 0.19
CA ASP A 248 7.07 8.86 1.57
C ASP A 248 8.47 9.16 2.15
N ALA A 249 9.51 8.73 1.46
CA ALA A 249 10.88 8.85 1.96
C ALA A 249 11.32 10.32 2.15
N ILE A 250 10.89 11.22 1.28
CA ILE A 250 11.10 12.67 1.41
C ILE A 250 10.27 13.22 2.57
N SER A 251 8.99 12.85 2.67
CA SER A 251 8.12 13.31 3.76
C SER A 251 8.63 12.87 5.13
N HIS A 252 9.21 11.68 5.26
CA HIS A 252 9.86 11.24 6.51
C HIS A 252 11.02 12.13 6.95
N GLN A 253 11.70 12.79 6.02
CA GLN A 253 12.84 13.66 6.31
C GLN A 253 12.44 15.12 6.49
N THR A 254 11.53 15.61 5.66
CA THR A 254 11.25 17.04 5.48
C THR A 254 9.83 17.44 5.90
N GLY A 255 8.95 16.47 6.09
CA GLY A 255 7.58 16.68 6.56
C GLY A 255 6.54 16.73 5.45
N THR A 256 5.43 17.37 5.79
CA THR A 256 4.26 17.54 4.92
C THR A 256 4.24 18.95 4.34
N TRP A 257 3.21 19.30 3.57
CA TRP A 257 3.02 20.61 2.96
C TRP A 257 3.08 21.80 3.95
N CYS A 258 2.78 21.59 5.23
CA CYS A 258 2.84 22.63 6.26
C CYS A 258 4.19 22.73 6.98
N SER A 259 5.16 21.91 6.61
CA SER A 259 6.52 21.95 7.15
C SER A 259 7.34 23.07 6.48
N PRO A 260 8.42 23.56 7.13
CA PRO A 260 9.19 24.69 6.60
C PRO A 260 9.92 24.45 5.28
N GLY A 261 10.25 23.16 4.96
CA GLY A 261 10.98 22.80 3.74
C GLY A 261 10.13 22.81 2.48
N LYS A 262 10.77 22.87 1.33
CA LYS A 262 10.12 22.84 0.01
C LYS A 262 10.22 21.49 -0.69
N GLU A 263 10.93 20.53 -0.12
CA GLU A 263 11.22 19.24 -0.73
C GLU A 263 9.94 18.42 -0.94
N ASN A 264 8.96 18.57 -0.04
CA ASN A 264 7.65 17.95 -0.20
C ASN A 264 6.90 18.54 -1.41
N GLU A 265 6.93 19.87 -1.60
CA GLU A 265 6.36 20.51 -2.79
C GLU A 265 7.09 20.06 -4.06
N GLU A 266 8.41 20.05 -4.05
CA GLU A 266 9.23 19.66 -5.20
C GLU A 266 8.92 18.24 -5.68
N VAL A 267 8.79 17.26 -4.77
CA VAL A 267 8.47 15.89 -5.16
C VAL A 267 7.07 15.77 -5.74
N PHE A 268 6.08 16.53 -5.23
CA PHE A 268 4.71 16.52 -5.78
C PHE A 268 4.60 17.23 -7.12
N LEU A 269 5.38 18.30 -7.37
CA LEU A 269 5.44 18.94 -8.69
C LEU A 269 6.19 18.06 -9.71
N THR A 270 7.21 17.33 -9.26
CA THR A 270 7.88 16.31 -10.10
C THR A 270 6.90 15.19 -10.45
N LEU A 271 6.13 14.72 -9.46
CA LEU A 271 5.08 13.72 -9.65
C LEU A 271 4.06 14.16 -10.70
N ASP A 272 3.54 15.39 -10.61
CA ASP A 272 2.58 15.94 -11.57
C ASP A 272 3.11 15.96 -13.00
N ARG A 273 4.36 16.44 -13.18
CA ARG A 273 5.04 16.46 -14.47
C ARG A 273 5.21 15.07 -15.06
N ASP A 274 5.61 14.09 -14.25
CA ASP A 274 5.95 12.76 -14.71
C ASP A 274 4.68 11.90 -14.90
N ILE A 275 3.63 12.11 -14.11
CA ILE A 275 2.29 11.56 -14.36
C ILE A 275 1.76 12.01 -15.73
N LYS A 276 1.93 13.32 -16.08
CA LYS A 276 1.53 13.81 -17.40
C LYS A 276 2.21 13.02 -18.51
N LYS A 277 3.54 12.86 -18.44
CA LYS A 277 4.31 12.08 -19.44
C LYS A 277 3.80 10.64 -19.54
N PHE A 278 3.52 10.03 -18.40
CA PHE A 278 3.01 8.66 -18.34
C PHE A 278 1.61 8.55 -18.92
N PHE A 279 0.72 9.52 -18.69
CA PHE A 279 -0.61 9.58 -19.32
C PHE A 279 -0.51 9.76 -20.85
N ASP A 280 0.41 10.61 -21.32
CA ASP A 280 0.67 10.78 -22.75
C ASP A 280 1.14 9.45 -23.38
N ALA A 281 1.98 8.68 -22.67
CA ALA A 281 2.45 7.37 -23.12
C ALA A 281 1.32 6.32 -23.13
N LEU A 282 0.44 6.32 -22.13
CA LEU A 282 -0.77 5.45 -22.09
C LEU A 282 -1.72 5.77 -23.24
N ASP A 283 -2.00 7.06 -23.45
CA ASP A 283 -2.88 7.52 -24.55
C ASP A 283 -2.32 7.10 -25.92
N ALA A 284 -0.99 7.19 -26.09
CA ALA A 284 -0.33 6.78 -27.34
C ALA A 284 -0.36 5.25 -27.53
N GLN A 285 -0.25 4.45 -26.46
CA GLN A 285 -0.16 2.99 -26.57
C GLN A 285 -1.50 2.31 -26.76
N VAL A 286 -2.53 2.71 -26.00
CA VAL A 286 -3.83 2.02 -25.98
C VAL A 286 -5.03 2.91 -26.28
N GLY A 287 -4.85 4.23 -26.34
CA GLY A 287 -5.92 5.23 -26.48
C GLY A 287 -6.53 5.63 -25.13
N LYS A 288 -7.11 6.85 -25.04
CA LYS A 288 -7.72 7.38 -23.80
C LYS A 288 -8.81 6.47 -23.22
N ASP A 289 -9.59 5.82 -24.05
CA ASP A 289 -10.64 4.88 -23.65
C ASP A 289 -10.14 3.43 -23.62
N GLY A 290 -8.85 3.21 -23.79
CA GLY A 290 -8.25 1.87 -23.83
C GLY A 290 -7.77 1.37 -22.47
N TYR A 291 -7.69 2.21 -21.46
CA TYR A 291 -7.24 1.83 -20.12
C TYR A 291 -8.20 2.25 -19.01
N LEU A 292 -8.31 1.42 -17.99
CA LEU A 292 -8.90 1.77 -16.70
C LEU A 292 -7.76 2.10 -15.74
N LEU A 293 -7.73 3.32 -15.23
CA LEU A 293 -6.72 3.77 -14.27
C LEU A 293 -7.37 4.08 -12.93
N PHE A 294 -6.70 3.71 -11.83
CA PHE A 294 -6.96 4.25 -10.51
C PHE A 294 -5.67 4.79 -9.91
N LEU A 295 -5.77 5.96 -9.25
CA LEU A 295 -4.70 6.53 -8.44
C LEU A 295 -5.18 6.63 -6.99
N THR A 296 -4.32 6.17 -6.08
CA THR A 296 -4.57 6.22 -4.63
C THR A 296 -3.25 6.31 -3.86
N ALA A 297 -3.30 6.17 -2.54
CA ALA A 297 -2.15 6.01 -1.66
C ALA A 297 -2.29 4.73 -0.81
N ASP A 298 -1.18 4.22 -0.32
CA ASP A 298 -1.13 3.09 0.61
C ASP A 298 -1.45 3.49 2.06
N HIS A 299 -1.16 4.72 2.41
CA HIS A 299 -1.53 5.44 3.64
C HIS A 299 -1.29 6.93 3.45
N ALA A 300 -1.76 7.75 4.39
CA ALA A 300 -1.42 9.16 4.50
C ALA A 300 -0.30 9.36 5.54
N GLY A 301 -0.06 10.58 6.00
CA GLY A 301 0.99 10.89 6.96
C GLY A 301 0.65 12.04 7.90
N THR A 302 0.96 11.85 9.17
CA THR A 302 0.70 12.83 10.23
C THR A 302 1.70 13.98 10.16
N HIS A 303 1.21 15.20 10.31
CA HIS A 303 2.04 16.41 10.46
C HIS A 303 2.96 16.28 11.68
N ASN A 304 4.17 16.82 11.56
CA ASN A 304 5.15 16.78 12.64
C ASN A 304 4.64 17.50 13.90
N PRO A 305 4.86 16.96 15.11
CA PRO A 305 4.50 17.60 16.37
C PRO A 305 5.09 19.00 16.57
N ASN A 306 6.29 19.29 16.03
CA ASN A 306 6.86 20.66 16.10
C ASN A 306 6.02 21.63 15.29
N THR A 307 5.68 21.29 14.03
CA THR A 307 4.77 22.06 13.19
C THR A 307 3.42 22.28 13.88
N GLN A 308 2.84 21.23 14.46
CA GLN A 308 1.56 21.33 15.17
C GLN A 308 1.64 22.35 16.32
N ARG A 309 2.68 22.27 17.16
CA ARG A 309 2.85 23.17 18.31
C ARG A 309 3.11 24.63 17.90
N GLU A 310 3.89 24.86 16.84
CA GLU A 310 4.16 26.21 16.29
C GLU A 310 2.88 26.88 15.84
N HIS A 311 1.90 26.11 15.37
CA HIS A 311 0.58 26.58 14.97
C HIS A 311 -0.50 26.44 16.06
N LYS A 312 -0.11 26.18 17.31
CA LYS A 312 -1.03 26.00 18.47
C LYS A 312 -2.02 24.86 18.31
N LEU A 313 -1.67 23.85 17.51
CA LEU A 313 -2.44 22.64 17.32
C LEU A 313 -1.94 21.53 18.26
N VAL A 314 -2.81 20.53 18.50
CA VAL A 314 -2.47 19.37 19.33
C VAL A 314 -1.55 18.43 18.54
N GLY A 315 -0.43 18.06 19.15
CA GLY A 315 0.52 17.09 18.65
C GLY A 315 1.62 16.83 19.65
N GLY A 316 2.17 15.65 19.64
CA GLY A 316 3.17 15.25 20.63
C GLY A 316 3.96 14.01 20.24
N SER A 317 4.73 13.54 21.20
CA SER A 317 5.58 12.37 21.09
C SER A 317 5.32 11.43 22.24
N TRP A 318 5.32 10.15 21.97
CA TRP A 318 5.32 9.07 22.95
C TRP A 318 6.72 8.45 22.98
N ASP A 319 7.43 8.59 24.11
CA ASP A 319 8.67 7.86 24.31
C ASP A 319 8.36 6.39 24.61
N LYS A 320 8.12 5.65 23.53
CA LYS A 320 7.80 4.21 23.56
C LYS A 320 8.90 3.42 24.29
N THR A 321 10.18 3.74 24.05
CA THR A 321 11.30 3.02 24.62
C THR A 321 11.37 3.19 26.14
N ALA A 322 11.22 4.42 26.63
CA ALA A 322 11.18 4.67 28.09
C ALA A 322 9.95 4.02 28.72
N THR A 323 8.78 4.12 28.06
CA THR A 323 7.55 3.48 28.53
C THR A 323 7.70 1.96 28.68
N LEU A 324 8.19 1.26 27.64
CA LEU A 324 8.36 -0.20 27.70
C LEU A 324 9.37 -0.64 28.75
N ARG A 325 10.41 0.15 29.00
CA ARG A 325 11.33 -0.11 30.14
C ARG A 325 10.59 -0.04 31.48
N GLN A 326 9.84 1.03 31.73
CA GLN A 326 9.06 1.20 32.96
C GLN A 326 8.02 0.08 33.16
N VAL A 327 7.35 -0.31 32.06
CA VAL A 327 6.37 -1.42 32.11
C VAL A 327 7.09 -2.74 32.43
N ASN A 328 8.24 -3.04 31.81
CA ASN A 328 9.03 -4.23 32.16
C ASN A 328 9.45 -4.26 33.64
N GLU A 329 9.89 -3.13 34.20
CA GLU A 329 10.23 -3.00 35.61
C GLU A 329 9.01 -3.27 36.53
N ALA A 330 7.86 -2.72 36.19
CA ALA A 330 6.61 -2.93 36.90
C ALA A 330 6.14 -4.40 36.87
N LEU A 331 6.25 -5.06 35.68
CA LEU A 331 5.94 -6.48 35.53
C LEU A 331 6.91 -7.37 36.31
N SER A 332 8.23 -7.09 36.26
CA SER A 332 9.25 -7.81 37.04
C SER A 332 8.93 -7.77 38.54
N LYS A 333 8.59 -6.58 39.02
CA LYS A 333 8.18 -6.41 40.44
C LYS A 333 6.90 -7.18 40.78
N LYS A 334 5.91 -7.14 39.88
CA LYS A 334 4.60 -7.77 40.11
C LYS A 334 4.66 -9.29 40.11
N PHE A 335 5.40 -9.88 39.17
CA PHE A 335 5.48 -11.33 39.00
C PHE A 335 6.69 -11.97 39.71
N GLY A 336 7.60 -11.16 40.26
CA GLY A 336 8.80 -11.65 40.95
C GLY A 336 9.84 -12.28 40.01
N VAL A 337 9.77 -12.01 38.73
CA VAL A 337 10.65 -12.54 37.66
C VAL A 337 11.32 -11.39 36.94
N GLU A 338 12.63 -11.26 37.10
CA GLU A 338 13.43 -10.26 36.39
C GLU A 338 13.55 -10.62 34.90
N GLY A 339 13.32 -9.65 34.00
CA GLY A 339 13.53 -9.86 32.58
C GLY A 339 12.79 -8.90 31.65
N LYS A 340 12.84 -9.21 30.36
CA LYS A 340 12.15 -8.46 29.32
C LYS A 340 10.86 -9.17 28.94
N TYR A 341 9.75 -8.64 29.38
CA TYR A 341 8.41 -9.13 29.03
C TYR A 341 8.01 -8.77 27.60
N PHE A 342 8.55 -7.67 27.04
CA PHE A 342 8.40 -7.30 25.64
C PHE A 342 9.73 -7.52 24.93
N ASN A 343 9.73 -8.35 23.88
CA ASN A 343 10.91 -8.54 23.04
C ASN A 343 11.08 -7.47 21.98
N THR A 344 9.96 -6.91 21.44
CA THR A 344 10.00 -5.87 20.43
C THR A 344 8.69 -5.07 20.36
N SER A 345 8.71 -4.01 19.53
CA SER A 345 7.53 -3.24 19.13
C SER A 345 7.68 -2.79 17.70
N VAL A 346 6.61 -2.86 16.92
CA VAL A 346 6.54 -2.37 15.54
C VAL A 346 5.45 -1.31 15.48
N GLY A 347 5.83 -0.06 15.24
CA GLY A 347 4.91 1.06 15.36
C GLY A 347 4.24 1.08 16.74
N PHE A 348 2.92 1.02 16.76
CA PHE A 348 2.10 1.01 17.96
C PHE A 348 1.72 -0.40 18.45
N SER A 349 2.20 -1.45 17.77
CA SER A 349 1.99 -2.85 18.15
C SER A 349 3.12 -3.32 19.06
N LEU A 350 2.76 -3.88 20.21
CA LEU A 350 3.69 -4.34 21.24
C LEU A 350 3.67 -5.88 21.30
N TYR A 351 4.85 -6.48 21.23
CA TYR A 351 5.05 -7.93 21.17
C TYR A 351 5.62 -8.44 22.48
N LEU A 352 4.89 -9.29 23.19
CA LEU A 352 5.38 -10.00 24.36
C LEU A 352 6.39 -11.07 23.96
N ASP A 353 7.35 -11.34 24.80
CA ASP A 353 8.29 -12.45 24.66
C ASP A 353 7.65 -13.75 25.17
N HIS A 354 6.95 -14.44 24.27
CA HIS A 354 6.26 -15.68 24.62
C HIS A 354 7.21 -16.78 25.12
N ALA A 355 8.44 -16.84 24.60
CA ALA A 355 9.45 -17.80 25.05
C ALA A 355 9.87 -17.52 26.50
N PHE A 356 10.16 -16.25 26.83
CA PHE A 356 10.46 -15.82 28.20
C PHE A 356 9.31 -16.13 29.15
N LEU A 357 8.05 -15.83 28.75
CA LEU A 357 6.89 -16.10 29.60
C LEU A 357 6.74 -17.60 29.87
N ALA A 358 6.85 -18.44 28.84
CA ALA A 358 6.75 -19.89 28.95
C ALA A 358 7.86 -20.48 29.84
N GLN A 359 9.12 -20.06 29.66
CA GLN A 359 10.26 -20.50 30.47
C GLN A 359 10.11 -20.20 31.97
N ASN A 360 9.39 -19.14 32.30
CA ASN A 360 9.16 -18.71 33.67
C ASN A 360 7.79 -19.10 34.23
N ASN A 361 7.02 -19.93 33.50
CA ASN A 361 5.66 -20.35 33.87
C ASN A 361 4.72 -19.17 34.17
N LEU A 362 4.85 -18.08 33.40
CA LEU A 362 4.01 -16.89 33.53
C LEU A 362 2.77 -17.02 32.63
N ASP A 363 1.60 -16.76 33.20
CA ASP A 363 0.33 -16.71 32.46
C ASP A 363 0.31 -15.47 31.55
N ILE A 364 0.22 -15.69 30.23
CA ILE A 364 0.23 -14.63 29.23
C ILE A 364 -0.96 -13.67 29.40
N GLU A 365 -2.13 -14.15 29.79
CA GLU A 365 -3.32 -13.30 30.00
C GLU A 365 -3.15 -12.40 31.22
N ALA A 366 -2.59 -12.94 32.32
CA ALA A 366 -2.26 -12.15 33.48
C ALA A 366 -1.19 -11.09 33.18
N VAL A 367 -0.17 -11.42 32.36
CA VAL A 367 0.88 -10.49 31.94
C VAL A 367 0.29 -9.42 31.02
N LYS A 368 -0.53 -9.77 30.02
CA LYS A 368 -1.23 -8.79 29.16
C LYS A 368 -2.08 -7.82 29.98
N ALA A 369 -2.87 -8.34 30.90
CA ALA A 369 -3.72 -7.51 31.76
C ALA A 369 -2.91 -6.53 32.63
N ALA A 370 -1.78 -7.00 33.20
CA ALA A 370 -0.88 -6.16 34.00
C ALA A 370 -0.20 -5.10 33.15
N ALA A 371 0.33 -5.48 31.96
CA ALA A 371 0.97 -4.55 31.02
C ALA A 371 0.01 -3.45 30.57
N ILE A 372 -1.23 -3.82 30.21
CA ILE A 372 -2.28 -2.87 29.83
C ILE A 372 -2.61 -1.90 30.97
N ALA A 373 -2.66 -2.40 32.22
CA ALA A 373 -2.91 -1.55 33.38
C ALA A 373 -1.80 -0.50 33.58
N GLU A 374 -0.53 -0.84 33.33
CA GLU A 374 0.59 0.10 33.37
C GLU A 374 0.56 1.07 32.18
N LEU A 375 0.33 0.59 30.97
CA LEU A 375 0.23 1.41 29.77
C LEU A 375 -0.89 2.46 29.87
N LYS A 376 -2.01 2.15 30.51
CA LYS A 376 -3.12 3.10 30.73
C LYS A 376 -2.76 4.29 31.63
N LYS A 377 -1.65 4.22 32.36
CA LYS A 377 -1.15 5.35 33.17
C LYS A 377 -0.32 6.34 32.34
N VAL A 378 0.05 5.97 31.11
CA VAL A 378 0.87 6.78 30.20
C VAL A 378 0.05 7.91 29.62
N PRO A 379 0.38 9.19 29.86
CA PRO A 379 -0.46 10.33 29.49
C PRO A 379 -0.56 10.56 27.98
N GLU A 380 0.37 10.05 27.18
CA GLU A 380 0.37 10.13 25.72
C GLU A 380 -0.60 9.14 25.06
N LEU A 381 -1.02 8.10 25.78
CA LEU A 381 -1.96 7.10 25.29
C LEU A 381 -3.40 7.48 25.67
N ILE A 382 -4.33 7.18 24.77
CA ILE A 382 -5.77 7.15 25.08
C ILE A 382 -6.04 5.90 25.92
N THR A 383 -5.47 4.76 25.49
CA THR A 383 -5.55 3.46 26.18
C THR A 383 -4.56 2.47 25.55
N ALA A 384 -4.51 1.27 26.08
CA ALA A 384 -3.88 0.10 25.45
C ALA A 384 -4.92 -1.03 25.37
N VAL A 385 -4.89 -1.82 24.31
CA VAL A 385 -5.89 -2.84 24.01
C VAL A 385 -5.19 -4.17 23.72
N ASP A 386 -5.66 -5.24 24.37
CA ASP A 386 -5.38 -6.60 23.93
C ASP A 386 -6.02 -6.78 22.56
N TYR A 387 -5.24 -7.11 21.53
CA TYR A 387 -5.76 -7.27 20.16
C TYR A 387 -6.91 -8.28 20.09
N GLU A 388 -6.84 -9.40 20.81
CA GLU A 388 -7.88 -10.42 20.80
C GLU A 388 -9.18 -9.94 21.49
N LYS A 389 -9.11 -8.88 22.30
CA LYS A 389 -10.24 -8.29 23.01
C LYS A 389 -10.66 -6.92 22.47
N ALA A 390 -10.17 -6.54 21.29
CA ALA A 390 -10.43 -5.22 20.69
C ALA A 390 -11.93 -4.93 20.52
N ALA A 391 -12.75 -5.95 20.21
CA ALA A 391 -14.18 -5.81 19.99
C ALA A 391 -14.94 -5.26 21.21
N VAL A 392 -14.47 -5.51 22.43
CA VAL A 392 -15.10 -5.06 23.68
C VAL A 392 -14.34 -3.90 24.35
N ALA A 393 -13.35 -3.32 23.69
CA ALA A 393 -12.60 -2.18 24.20
C ALA A 393 -13.50 -0.92 24.30
N ALA A 394 -13.33 -0.14 25.36
CA ALA A 394 -14.02 1.14 25.55
C ALA A 394 -13.41 2.24 24.66
N LEU A 395 -13.66 2.15 23.36
CA LEU A 395 -13.20 3.03 22.30
C LEU A 395 -14.34 3.32 21.31
N PRO A 396 -14.30 4.43 20.56
CA PRO A 396 -15.19 4.64 19.42
C PRO A 396 -15.17 3.45 18.46
N GLN A 397 -16.33 3.10 17.91
CA GLN A 397 -16.49 1.91 17.05
C GLN A 397 -15.46 1.88 15.92
N TRP A 398 -15.29 2.95 15.20
CA TRP A 398 -14.39 3.04 14.06
C TRP A 398 -12.90 2.85 14.41
N ILE A 399 -12.47 3.14 15.66
CA ILE A 399 -11.12 2.81 16.14
C ILE A 399 -11.01 1.31 16.43
N ARG A 400 -12.03 0.72 17.09
CA ARG A 400 -12.07 -0.72 17.32
C ARG A 400 -12.00 -1.51 16.01
N GLU A 401 -12.80 -1.12 15.03
CA GLU A 401 -12.83 -1.76 13.70
C GLU A 401 -11.46 -1.74 13.03
N ARG A 402 -10.72 -0.61 13.10
CA ARG A 402 -9.35 -0.56 12.58
C ARG A 402 -8.40 -1.52 13.28
N ILE A 403 -8.51 -1.67 14.59
CA ILE A 403 -7.69 -2.60 15.36
C ILE A 403 -8.04 -4.05 15.00
N ILE A 404 -9.33 -4.36 14.88
CA ILE A 404 -9.81 -5.70 14.50
C ILE A 404 -9.38 -6.06 13.09
N ASN A 405 -9.58 -5.17 12.11
CA ASN A 405 -9.21 -5.38 10.72
C ASN A 405 -7.68 -5.49 10.52
N GLY A 406 -6.91 -4.93 11.45
CA GLY A 406 -5.45 -4.97 11.45
C GLY A 406 -4.85 -6.18 12.17
N TYR A 407 -5.64 -6.98 12.88
CA TYR A 407 -5.15 -8.08 13.67
C TYR A 407 -5.14 -9.41 12.93
N TYR A 408 -3.97 -9.99 12.75
CA TYR A 408 -3.79 -11.36 12.29
C TYR A 408 -3.16 -12.20 13.41
N LYS A 409 -3.87 -13.22 13.88
CA LYS A 409 -3.40 -14.09 14.98
C LYS A 409 -2.07 -14.75 14.63
N GLY A 410 -1.10 -14.63 15.52
CA GLY A 410 0.24 -15.20 15.36
C GLY A 410 1.23 -14.34 14.55
N ARG A 411 0.75 -13.26 13.89
CA ARG A 411 1.63 -12.30 13.17
C ARG A 411 1.64 -10.93 13.80
N SER A 412 0.49 -10.42 14.22
CA SER A 412 0.37 -9.14 14.92
C SER A 412 0.95 -9.20 16.34
N GLY A 413 1.18 -8.02 16.94
CA GLY A 413 1.53 -7.91 18.34
C GLY A 413 0.44 -8.43 19.29
N ASP A 414 0.72 -8.44 20.57
CA ASP A 414 -0.22 -8.87 21.61
C ASP A 414 -1.08 -7.71 22.11
N ILE A 415 -0.51 -6.50 22.14
CA ILE A 415 -1.15 -5.28 22.65
C ILE A 415 -0.99 -4.17 21.62
N TYR A 416 -2.08 -3.44 21.34
CA TYR A 416 -2.07 -2.22 20.55
C TYR A 416 -2.14 -0.99 21.46
N ALA A 417 -1.15 -0.10 21.34
CA ALA A 417 -1.11 1.17 22.05
C ALA A 417 -1.90 2.23 21.27
N VAL A 418 -3.04 2.64 21.78
CA VAL A 418 -3.88 3.67 21.16
C VAL A 418 -3.38 5.04 21.60
N VAL A 419 -2.51 5.64 20.80
CA VAL A 419 -1.95 6.98 21.09
C VAL A 419 -2.97 8.08 20.82
N LYS A 420 -2.76 9.26 21.43
CA LYS A 420 -3.51 10.47 21.10
C LYS A 420 -3.32 10.85 19.63
N ALA A 421 -4.29 11.51 19.03
CA ALA A 421 -4.19 11.98 17.66
C ALA A 421 -2.97 12.90 17.46
N ASN A 422 -2.30 12.78 16.31
CA ASN A 422 -1.09 13.53 15.96
C ASN A 422 0.12 13.28 16.91
N TYR A 423 0.19 12.10 17.52
CA TYR A 423 1.34 11.68 18.34
C TYR A 423 2.21 10.69 17.56
N PHE A 424 3.52 10.94 17.60
CA PHE A 424 4.53 10.01 17.08
C PHE A 424 4.91 8.98 18.16
N ASP A 425 5.40 7.82 17.74
CA ASP A 425 5.84 6.74 18.64
C ASP A 425 7.33 6.81 19.03
N TRP A 426 7.92 8.02 18.87
CA TRP A 426 9.26 8.35 19.34
C TRP A 426 9.35 9.83 19.69
N ASN A 427 10.38 10.21 20.48
CA ASN A 427 10.64 11.60 20.84
C ASN A 427 11.14 12.42 19.66
N VAL A 428 10.31 13.36 19.20
CA VAL A 428 10.66 14.29 18.15
C VAL A 428 11.56 15.39 18.68
N LYS A 429 12.76 15.52 18.11
CA LYS A 429 13.73 16.56 18.49
C LYS A 429 13.27 17.93 18.00
N PRO A 430 13.58 19.03 18.75
CA PRO A 430 13.39 20.40 18.27
C PRO A 430 14.10 20.60 16.92
N GLY A 431 13.43 21.28 15.99
CA GLY A 431 13.98 21.55 14.65
C GLY A 431 13.90 20.39 13.65
N PHE A 432 13.39 19.23 14.03
CA PHE A 432 13.07 18.14 13.11
C PHE A 432 11.61 18.26 12.67
N TYR A 433 11.36 18.21 11.36
CA TYR A 433 10.03 18.42 10.78
C TYR A 433 9.49 17.24 9.95
N GLY A 434 10.22 16.13 9.90
CA GLY A 434 9.80 14.95 9.16
C GLY A 434 8.46 14.39 9.62
N SER A 435 7.68 13.87 8.69
CA SER A 435 6.38 13.22 8.90
C SER A 435 6.52 11.74 9.27
N THR A 436 5.47 11.16 9.81
CA THR A 436 5.35 9.71 10.00
C THR A 436 3.89 9.26 9.88
N HIS A 437 3.69 7.96 9.96
CA HIS A 437 2.40 7.28 9.83
C HIS A 437 2.37 6.00 10.69
N GLY A 438 1.31 5.20 10.60
CA GLY A 438 1.16 3.94 11.34
C GLY A 438 0.01 3.95 12.32
N SER A 439 -0.58 5.12 12.58
CA SER A 439 -1.62 5.34 13.58
C SER A 439 -3.03 5.18 12.99
N TRP A 440 -4.00 5.20 13.88
CA TRP A 440 -5.44 5.08 13.59
C TRP A 440 -6.10 6.38 13.10
N ASN A 441 -5.46 7.55 13.30
CA ASN A 441 -6.10 8.85 13.12
C ASN A 441 -6.26 9.25 11.64
N PRO A 442 -7.19 10.18 11.31
CA PRO A 442 -7.45 10.58 9.92
C PRO A 442 -6.24 11.13 9.18
N ALA A 443 -5.25 11.70 9.88
CA ALA A 443 -4.04 12.20 9.24
C ALA A 443 -3.23 11.08 8.56
N ASP A 444 -3.33 9.84 9.07
CA ASP A 444 -2.68 8.66 8.51
C ASP A 444 -3.60 7.83 7.61
N THR A 445 -4.92 8.05 7.70
CA THR A 445 -5.90 7.16 7.05
C THR A 445 -6.70 7.79 5.91
N HIS A 446 -6.75 9.14 5.80
CA HIS A 446 -7.47 9.82 4.72
C HIS A 446 -6.59 9.97 3.47
N ILE A 447 -6.85 9.14 2.47
CA ILE A 447 -6.09 9.02 1.23
C ILE A 447 -6.91 9.41 0.01
N PRO A 448 -6.30 9.81 -1.12
CA PRO A 448 -7.00 9.99 -2.38
C PRO A 448 -7.45 8.64 -2.96
N LEU A 449 -8.55 8.66 -3.73
CA LEU A 449 -8.88 7.62 -4.69
C LEU A 449 -9.59 8.24 -5.87
N ILE A 450 -8.99 8.14 -7.06
CA ILE A 450 -9.56 8.67 -8.30
C ILE A 450 -9.48 7.59 -9.38
N PHE A 451 -10.61 7.31 -10.03
CA PHE A 451 -10.67 6.45 -11.21
C PHE A 451 -10.73 7.30 -12.48
N MET A 452 -10.12 6.86 -13.59
CA MET A 452 -10.12 7.57 -14.86
C MET A 452 -10.03 6.60 -16.05
N GLY A 453 -10.54 7.01 -17.20
CA GLY A 453 -10.39 6.31 -18.48
C GLY A 453 -11.58 5.42 -18.79
N TRP A 454 -11.34 4.20 -19.23
CA TRP A 454 -12.36 3.29 -19.75
C TRP A 454 -13.55 3.15 -18.80
N ASN A 455 -14.73 3.49 -19.36
CA ASN A 455 -16.03 3.39 -18.67
C ASN A 455 -16.14 4.20 -17.36
N VAL A 456 -15.31 5.26 -17.21
CA VAL A 456 -15.36 6.18 -16.06
C VAL A 456 -15.84 7.54 -16.56
N LYS A 457 -16.95 8.05 -16.00
CA LYS A 457 -17.42 9.42 -16.24
C LYS A 457 -16.87 10.34 -15.15
N PRO A 458 -16.48 11.57 -15.47
CA PRO A 458 -16.07 12.56 -14.49
C PRO A 458 -17.14 12.77 -13.41
N GLY A 459 -16.70 12.85 -12.16
CA GLY A 459 -17.61 13.05 -11.02
C GLY A 459 -16.92 12.85 -9.68
N LYS A 460 -17.71 12.84 -8.62
CA LYS A 460 -17.21 12.58 -7.26
C LYS A 460 -18.28 12.04 -6.33
N THR A 461 -17.84 11.34 -5.29
CA THR A 461 -18.66 10.99 -4.14
C THR A 461 -17.97 11.41 -2.85
N THR A 462 -18.75 11.87 -1.87
CA THR A 462 -18.32 12.16 -0.49
C THR A 462 -18.72 11.06 0.48
N ARG A 463 -19.35 9.99 -0.02
CA ARG A 463 -19.68 8.81 0.78
C ARG A 463 -18.38 8.18 1.29
N LEU A 464 -18.40 7.71 2.54
CA LEU A 464 -17.28 6.96 3.09
C LEU A 464 -17.02 5.72 2.24
N THR A 465 -15.82 5.62 1.72
CA THR A 465 -15.27 4.42 1.07
C THR A 465 -14.02 3.98 1.80
N ASN A 466 -13.71 2.69 1.74
CA ASN A 466 -12.54 2.14 2.39
C ASN A 466 -11.51 1.69 1.35
N MET A 467 -10.24 1.69 1.71
CA MET A 467 -9.18 1.21 0.81
C MET A 467 -9.48 -0.18 0.25
N VAL A 468 -10.00 -1.07 1.08
CA VAL A 468 -10.36 -2.45 0.68
C VAL A 468 -11.48 -2.52 -0.36
N ASP A 469 -12.24 -1.44 -0.59
CA ASP A 469 -13.29 -1.37 -1.60
C ASP A 469 -12.74 -1.22 -3.03
N THR A 470 -11.47 -0.82 -3.18
CA THR A 470 -10.85 -0.56 -4.49
C THR A 470 -10.75 -1.83 -5.32
N ALA A 471 -10.24 -2.92 -4.76
CA ALA A 471 -10.07 -4.18 -5.51
C ALA A 471 -11.40 -4.77 -6.02
N PRO A 472 -12.44 -4.95 -5.18
CA PRO A 472 -13.74 -5.43 -5.67
C PRO A 472 -14.39 -4.45 -6.66
N THR A 473 -14.16 -3.14 -6.57
CA THR A 473 -14.62 -2.16 -7.56
C THR A 473 -13.98 -2.40 -8.93
N VAL A 474 -12.65 -2.50 -8.99
CA VAL A 474 -11.91 -2.80 -10.23
C VAL A 474 -12.37 -4.15 -10.80
N CYS A 475 -12.46 -5.18 -9.98
CA CYS A 475 -12.91 -6.51 -10.41
C CYS A 475 -14.35 -6.48 -10.97
N ALA A 476 -15.28 -5.75 -10.35
CA ALA A 476 -16.65 -5.57 -10.84
C ALA A 476 -16.66 -4.88 -12.20
N MET A 477 -15.88 -3.81 -12.40
CA MET A 477 -15.74 -3.14 -13.70
C MET A 477 -15.16 -4.06 -14.77
N LEU A 478 -14.26 -4.97 -14.39
CA LEU A 478 -13.66 -5.95 -15.30
C LEU A 478 -14.54 -7.19 -15.55
N HIS A 479 -15.67 -7.33 -14.82
CA HIS A 479 -16.47 -8.54 -14.81
C HIS A 479 -15.62 -9.78 -14.48
N VAL A 480 -14.78 -9.67 -13.47
CA VAL A 480 -14.04 -10.79 -12.87
C VAL A 480 -14.41 -10.94 -11.40
N GLN A 481 -14.22 -12.11 -10.84
CA GLN A 481 -14.45 -12.34 -9.42
C GLN A 481 -13.53 -11.44 -8.59
N ALA A 482 -14.02 -10.89 -7.49
CA ALA A 482 -13.18 -10.20 -6.50
C ALA A 482 -12.12 -11.14 -5.94
N PRO A 483 -10.97 -10.63 -5.46
CA PRO A 483 -9.97 -11.45 -4.79
C PRO A 483 -10.57 -12.27 -3.64
N ASP A 484 -10.09 -13.48 -3.46
CA ASP A 484 -10.69 -14.49 -2.57
C ASP A 484 -10.67 -14.11 -1.07
N ALA A 485 -9.73 -13.26 -0.65
CA ALA A 485 -9.69 -12.70 0.69
C ALA A 485 -10.45 -11.38 0.85
N SER A 486 -11.06 -10.85 -0.22
CA SER A 486 -11.66 -9.51 -0.22
C SER A 486 -12.80 -9.37 0.79
N THR A 487 -12.74 -8.31 1.57
CA THR A 487 -13.76 -7.90 2.56
C THR A 487 -14.42 -6.57 2.21
N GLY A 488 -13.95 -5.91 1.16
CA GLY A 488 -14.49 -4.65 0.65
C GLY A 488 -15.75 -4.84 -0.20
N ASN A 489 -16.41 -3.74 -0.49
CA ASN A 489 -17.60 -3.68 -1.35
C ASN A 489 -17.31 -2.84 -2.59
N PRO A 490 -17.83 -3.21 -3.77
CA PRO A 490 -17.72 -2.35 -4.95
C PRO A 490 -18.32 -0.96 -4.70
N ILE A 491 -17.61 0.07 -5.16
CA ILE A 491 -18.08 1.46 -5.10
C ILE A 491 -19.08 1.65 -6.23
N VAL A 492 -20.37 1.55 -5.90
CA VAL A 492 -21.46 1.53 -6.89
C VAL A 492 -21.50 2.77 -7.78
N GLU A 493 -21.10 3.94 -7.25
CA GLU A 493 -21.03 5.19 -7.99
C GLU A 493 -19.95 5.18 -9.09
N VAL A 494 -18.99 4.25 -9.03
CA VAL A 494 -17.97 4.02 -10.06
C VAL A 494 -18.42 2.93 -11.03
N VAL A 495 -19.01 1.85 -10.49
CA VAL A 495 -19.39 0.65 -11.28
C VAL A 495 -20.63 0.91 -12.14
N ASP A 496 -21.63 1.61 -11.61
CA ASP A 496 -22.96 1.79 -12.22
C ASP A 496 -23.14 3.14 -12.94
N GLN A 497 -22.08 3.68 -13.52
CA GLN A 497 -22.14 4.95 -14.27
C GLN A 497 -22.87 4.78 -15.63
N LYS A 498 -24.19 4.65 -15.57
CA LYS A 498 -25.07 4.58 -16.76
C LYS A 498 -25.27 5.93 -17.44
#